data_98df1be3e00dfcc0489dc7d8aff3f67d
#
_entry.id   98df1be3e00dfcc0489dc7d8aff3f67d
#
_cell.length_a   1.000
_cell.length_b   1.000
_cell.length_c   1.000
_cell.angle_alpha   90.00
_cell.angle_beta   90.00
_cell.angle_gamma   90.00
#
_symmetry.space_group_name_H-M   'P 1'
#
loop_
_entity.id
_entity.type
_entity.pdbx_description
1 polymer ?
#
loop_
_entity_poly.entity_id
_entity_poly.type
_entity_poly.pdbx_seq_one_letter_code
_entity_poly.pdbx_strand_id
1 'polypeptide(L)'
;MKRVAAALTAAAAAGLGAAYGIYHLAFFQRPKLDIPTAEEWAKGSRFLPQIRENVEFVDSLPCDYVHITADDGTSLSARYCHEADDAPIAIIMHGYRSTAMRDTMGLIVLCKKLGYNLLMPDQRAHGRSDSYTITMGAQERYDARAWAYWASVRSSGKVPIFLMGVSMGAATVLLASGLDLPDSVHGIIADCGYSSIRDICRTCLPKYLPHVPVGPGYAVGKVGAKIFGRFDPDTGDCRKAVAQSKVPILFIHGSADDFVPCSMSRENYDACASEKELLVIPGATHAMSYYYDTPAYTKAVTDFLKKHI
;
A
#
# COMPACT_ATOMS: atom_id res chain seq x y z
N MET A 1 18.19 47.57 5.96
CA MET A 1 16.90 46.97 5.65
C MET A 1 16.87 46.22 4.32
N LYS A 2 17.18 46.83 3.15
CA LYS A 2 17.14 46.13 1.82
C LYS A 2 18.02 44.87 1.73
N ARG A 3 19.24 44.86 2.29
CA ARG A 3 20.14 43.68 2.29
C ARG A 3 19.63 42.54 3.17
N VAL A 4 19.00 42.84 4.31
CA VAL A 4 18.36 41.81 5.19
C VAL A 4 17.12 41.20 4.52
N ALA A 5 16.29 42.04 3.88
CA ALA A 5 15.13 41.53 3.13
C ALA A 5 15.59 40.66 1.96
N ALA A 6 16.61 41.05 1.20
CA ALA A 6 17.15 40.21 0.11
C ALA A 6 17.71 38.86 0.61
N ALA A 7 18.44 38.85 1.74
CA ALA A 7 18.94 37.62 2.34
C ALA A 7 17.82 36.68 2.81
N LEU A 8 16.76 37.23 3.42
CA LEU A 8 15.59 36.45 3.84
C LEU A 8 14.82 35.85 2.64
N THR A 9 14.68 36.65 1.56
CA THR A 9 14.05 36.17 0.31
C THR A 9 14.86 35.05 -0.32
N ALA A 10 16.18 35.17 -0.38
CA ALA A 10 17.08 34.15 -0.93
C ALA A 10 17.00 32.84 -0.08
N ALA A 11 17.01 32.97 1.26
CA ALA A 11 16.90 31.84 2.15
C ALA A 11 15.55 31.13 2.01
N ALA A 12 14.43 31.86 1.89
CA ALA A 12 13.11 31.30 1.66
C ALA A 12 13.03 30.58 0.31
N ALA A 13 13.58 31.15 -0.75
CA ALA A 13 13.64 30.54 -2.07
C ALA A 13 14.45 29.23 -2.06
N ALA A 14 15.60 29.22 -1.37
CA ALA A 14 16.41 28.02 -1.21
C ALA A 14 15.68 26.94 -0.41
N GLY A 15 14.96 27.32 0.66
CA GLY A 15 14.13 26.40 1.45
C GLY A 15 12.99 25.77 0.64
N LEU A 16 12.29 26.56 -0.18
CA LEU A 16 11.24 26.07 -1.09
C LEU A 16 11.82 25.16 -2.17
N GLY A 17 12.98 25.48 -2.72
CA GLY A 17 13.70 24.63 -3.68
C GLY A 17 14.06 23.28 -3.08
N ALA A 18 14.58 23.24 -1.85
CA ALA A 18 14.87 22.00 -1.13
C ALA A 18 13.58 21.19 -0.86
N ALA A 19 12.51 21.87 -0.43
CA ALA A 19 11.21 21.22 -0.20
C ALA A 19 10.63 20.61 -1.48
N TYR A 20 10.73 21.33 -2.61
CA TYR A 20 10.35 20.81 -3.92
C TYR A 20 11.21 19.60 -4.33
N GLY A 21 12.53 19.67 -4.13
CA GLY A 21 13.44 18.56 -4.43
C GLY A 21 13.10 17.29 -3.65
N ILE A 22 12.83 17.41 -2.34
CA ILE A 22 12.42 16.26 -1.51
C ILE A 22 11.02 15.75 -1.94
N TYR A 23 10.06 16.65 -2.21
CA TYR A 23 8.77 16.27 -2.74
C TYR A 23 8.90 15.47 -4.04
N HIS A 24 9.69 15.97 -4.97
CA HIS A 24 9.89 15.32 -6.27
C HIS A 24 10.58 13.97 -6.13
N LEU A 25 11.54 13.85 -5.22
CA LEU A 25 12.23 12.59 -4.93
C LEU A 25 11.30 11.55 -4.31
N ALA A 26 10.50 11.96 -3.29
CA ALA A 26 9.78 11.03 -2.43
C ALA A 26 8.31 10.81 -2.84
N PHE A 27 7.65 11.80 -3.41
CA PHE A 27 6.18 11.76 -3.58
C PHE A 27 5.72 11.97 -5.03
N PHE A 28 6.55 12.58 -5.88
CA PHE A 28 6.17 12.78 -7.28
C PHE A 28 6.44 11.52 -8.10
N GLN A 29 5.46 11.14 -8.91
CA GLN A 29 5.61 10.07 -9.91
C GLN A 29 4.73 10.37 -11.13
N ARG A 30 5.28 10.12 -12.31
CA ARG A 30 4.46 9.99 -13.51
C ARG A 30 3.93 8.56 -13.59
N PRO A 31 2.63 8.35 -13.76
CA PRO A 31 2.09 7.01 -13.96
C PRO A 31 2.81 6.29 -15.11
N LYS A 32 3.11 5.01 -14.90
CA LYS A 32 3.74 4.14 -15.89
C LYS A 32 2.81 2.99 -16.21
N LEU A 33 2.67 2.70 -17.48
CA LEU A 33 1.84 1.58 -17.97
C LEU A 33 2.66 0.29 -18.08
N ASP A 34 3.99 0.39 -18.12
CA ASP A 34 4.87 -0.77 -18.25
C ASP A 34 4.87 -1.58 -16.96
N ILE A 35 4.61 -2.87 -17.11
CA ILE A 35 4.65 -3.84 -16.01
C ILE A 35 5.98 -4.59 -16.13
N PRO A 36 6.86 -4.56 -15.11
CA PRO A 36 8.15 -5.23 -15.17
C PRO A 36 8.01 -6.73 -15.44
N THR A 37 8.94 -7.30 -16.20
CA THR A 37 9.08 -8.75 -16.32
C THR A 37 9.51 -9.38 -14.99
N ALA A 38 9.46 -10.71 -14.90
CA ALA A 38 9.95 -11.42 -13.70
C ALA A 38 11.43 -11.14 -13.44
N GLU A 39 12.25 -11.09 -14.49
CA GLU A 39 13.69 -10.83 -14.45
C GLU A 39 14.00 -9.40 -13.98
N GLU A 40 13.23 -8.43 -14.42
CA GLU A 40 13.39 -7.02 -14.02
C GLU A 40 12.95 -6.81 -12.57
N TRP A 41 11.82 -7.41 -12.17
CA TRP A 41 11.27 -7.25 -10.83
C TRP A 41 12.08 -8.00 -9.77
N ALA A 42 12.51 -9.22 -10.08
CA ALA A 42 13.17 -10.13 -9.15
C ALA A 42 14.67 -10.30 -9.42
N LYS A 43 15.32 -9.30 -10.00
CA LYS A 43 16.73 -9.36 -10.40
C LYS A 43 17.64 -9.87 -9.27
N GLY A 44 18.30 -11.01 -9.51
CA GLY A 44 19.22 -11.63 -8.56
C GLY A 44 18.54 -12.38 -7.40
N SER A 45 17.23 -12.49 -7.37
CA SER A 45 16.50 -13.23 -6.33
C SER A 45 16.65 -14.75 -6.55
N ARG A 46 16.93 -15.49 -5.45
CA ARG A 46 16.89 -16.95 -5.45
C ARG A 46 15.51 -17.52 -5.75
N PHE A 47 14.46 -16.71 -5.61
CA PHE A 47 13.07 -17.08 -5.86
C PHE A 47 12.62 -16.82 -7.30
N LEU A 48 13.54 -16.39 -8.20
CA LEU A 48 13.20 -16.07 -9.59
C LEU A 48 12.40 -17.17 -10.31
N PRO A 49 12.69 -18.47 -10.17
CA PRO A 49 11.85 -19.50 -10.80
C PRO A 49 10.38 -19.44 -10.38
N GLN A 50 10.11 -19.40 -9.07
CA GLN A 50 8.76 -19.30 -8.54
C GLN A 50 8.07 -17.97 -8.89
N ILE A 51 8.85 -16.88 -8.90
CA ILE A 51 8.36 -15.56 -9.31
C ILE A 51 7.94 -15.57 -10.78
N ARG A 52 8.72 -16.23 -11.66
CA ARG A 52 8.37 -16.37 -13.07
C ARG A 52 7.06 -17.12 -13.26
N GLU A 53 6.88 -18.25 -12.59
CA GLU A 53 5.62 -19.00 -12.61
C GLU A 53 4.44 -18.14 -12.16
N ASN A 54 4.62 -17.37 -11.09
CA ASN A 54 3.57 -16.45 -10.60
C ASN A 54 3.30 -15.30 -11.58
N VAL A 55 4.33 -14.75 -12.23
CA VAL A 55 4.15 -13.70 -13.26
C VAL A 55 3.35 -14.26 -14.44
N GLU A 56 3.75 -15.42 -14.98
CA GLU A 56 3.04 -16.08 -16.08
C GLU A 56 1.57 -16.35 -15.71
N PHE A 57 1.31 -16.84 -14.51
CA PHE A 57 -0.05 -17.06 -14.01
C PHE A 57 -0.84 -15.75 -13.92
N VAL A 58 -0.29 -14.74 -13.25
CA VAL A 58 -0.99 -13.46 -12.99
C VAL A 58 -1.24 -12.69 -14.30
N ASP A 59 -0.26 -12.70 -15.23
CA ASP A 59 -0.40 -12.03 -16.52
C ASP A 59 -1.39 -12.75 -17.45
N SER A 60 -1.67 -14.04 -17.23
CA SER A 60 -2.66 -14.83 -17.99
C SER A 60 -4.10 -14.63 -17.51
N LEU A 61 -4.33 -14.00 -16.36
CA LEU A 61 -5.68 -13.85 -15.81
C LEU A 61 -6.57 -12.99 -16.70
N PRO A 62 -7.77 -13.46 -17.05
CA PRO A 62 -8.73 -12.68 -17.80
C PRO A 62 -9.33 -11.61 -16.87
N CYS A 63 -8.94 -10.37 -17.07
CA CYS A 63 -9.40 -9.25 -16.26
C CYS A 63 -9.85 -8.08 -17.15
N ASP A 64 -10.94 -7.45 -16.76
CA ASP A 64 -11.43 -6.21 -17.34
C ASP A 64 -10.90 -5.00 -16.58
N TYR A 65 -10.76 -3.86 -17.25
CA TYR A 65 -10.52 -2.59 -16.56
C TYR A 65 -11.85 -1.98 -16.11
N VAL A 66 -11.88 -1.59 -14.84
CA VAL A 66 -12.98 -0.85 -14.23
C VAL A 66 -12.47 0.49 -13.72
N HIS A 67 -13.36 1.49 -13.68
CA HIS A 67 -13.00 2.85 -13.29
C HIS A 67 -14.00 3.40 -12.28
N ILE A 68 -13.49 4.20 -11.36
CA ILE A 68 -14.30 5.01 -10.44
C ILE A 68 -13.73 6.43 -10.38
N THR A 69 -14.52 7.36 -9.87
CA THR A 69 -14.04 8.70 -9.51
C THR A 69 -13.97 8.78 -7.99
N ALA A 70 -12.80 9.10 -7.47
CA ALA A 70 -12.59 9.32 -6.03
C ALA A 70 -13.31 10.59 -5.55
N ASP A 71 -13.48 10.74 -4.24
CA ASP A 71 -14.17 11.89 -3.63
C ASP A 71 -13.53 13.25 -3.99
N ASP A 72 -12.23 13.26 -4.30
CA ASP A 72 -11.48 14.45 -4.72
C ASP A 72 -11.48 14.69 -6.25
N GLY A 73 -12.25 13.90 -7.00
CA GLY A 73 -12.36 13.98 -8.46
C GLY A 73 -11.28 13.22 -9.23
N THR A 74 -10.34 12.54 -8.55
CA THR A 74 -9.31 11.73 -9.22
C THR A 74 -9.94 10.53 -9.90
N SER A 75 -9.62 10.31 -11.19
CA SER A 75 -10.02 9.09 -11.91
C SER A 75 -9.11 7.94 -11.47
N LEU A 76 -9.72 6.85 -11.00
CA LEU A 76 -9.03 5.65 -10.53
C LEU A 76 -9.40 4.47 -11.42
N SER A 77 -8.42 3.63 -11.69
CA SER A 77 -8.54 2.42 -12.51
C SER A 77 -8.17 1.19 -11.69
N ALA A 78 -8.83 0.08 -11.94
CA ALA A 78 -8.48 -1.22 -11.40
C ALA A 78 -8.67 -2.32 -12.45
N ARG A 79 -7.93 -3.42 -12.30
CA ARG A 79 -8.22 -4.67 -12.99
C ARG A 79 -9.21 -5.48 -12.15
N TYR A 80 -10.27 -5.94 -12.75
CA TYR A 80 -11.26 -6.81 -12.12
C TYR A 80 -11.28 -8.16 -12.84
N CYS A 81 -10.88 -9.22 -12.14
CA CYS A 81 -10.95 -10.58 -12.66
C CYS A 81 -12.14 -11.28 -12.01
N HIS A 82 -13.19 -11.45 -12.78
CA HIS A 82 -14.43 -12.11 -12.32
C HIS A 82 -14.24 -13.63 -12.23
N GLU A 83 -14.72 -14.24 -11.15
CA GLU A 83 -14.76 -15.69 -10.95
C GLU A 83 -16.22 -16.18 -10.97
N ALA A 84 -17.03 -15.67 -10.03
CA ALA A 84 -18.46 -15.97 -9.93
C ALA A 84 -19.20 -14.85 -9.18
N ASP A 85 -20.50 -14.74 -9.39
CA ASP A 85 -21.34 -13.67 -8.80
C ASP A 85 -21.46 -13.78 -7.27
N ASP A 86 -21.35 -14.99 -6.73
CA ASP A 86 -21.41 -15.30 -5.29
C ASP A 86 -20.03 -15.49 -4.64
N ALA A 87 -18.96 -15.38 -5.42
CA ALA A 87 -17.60 -15.50 -4.91
C ALA A 87 -17.20 -14.26 -4.09
N PRO A 88 -16.47 -14.43 -2.96
CA PRO A 88 -15.91 -13.32 -2.21
C PRO A 88 -15.00 -12.43 -3.07
N ILE A 89 -14.83 -11.17 -2.68
CA ILE A 89 -14.01 -10.21 -3.42
C ILE A 89 -12.75 -9.86 -2.61
N ALA A 90 -11.57 -10.08 -3.21
CA ALA A 90 -10.30 -9.59 -2.70
C ALA A 90 -9.91 -8.29 -3.40
N ILE A 91 -9.80 -7.18 -2.65
CA ILE A 91 -9.27 -5.90 -3.12
C ILE A 91 -7.82 -5.80 -2.71
N ILE A 92 -6.89 -5.82 -3.67
CA ILE A 92 -5.46 -6.00 -3.40
C ILE A 92 -4.68 -4.75 -3.81
N MET A 93 -4.15 -4.02 -2.81
CA MET A 93 -3.44 -2.75 -2.97
C MET A 93 -1.93 -2.99 -3.03
N HIS A 94 -1.27 -2.48 -4.08
CA HIS A 94 0.17 -2.65 -4.31
C HIS A 94 1.02 -1.65 -3.51
N GLY A 95 2.34 -1.87 -3.49
CA GLY A 95 3.32 -1.03 -2.80
C GLY A 95 3.71 0.25 -3.55
N TYR A 96 4.57 1.01 -2.90
CA TYR A 96 5.12 2.27 -3.41
C TYR A 96 5.93 2.06 -4.69
N ARG A 97 5.58 2.81 -5.74
CA ARG A 97 6.22 2.74 -7.08
C ARG A 97 6.22 1.34 -7.70
N SER A 98 5.30 0.49 -7.26
CA SER A 98 5.07 -0.85 -7.81
C SER A 98 3.89 -0.86 -8.78
N THR A 99 3.38 -2.03 -9.10
CA THR A 99 2.20 -2.23 -9.93
C THR A 99 1.25 -3.22 -9.26
N ALA A 100 -0.02 -3.12 -9.61
CA ALA A 100 -1.05 -4.06 -9.12
C ALA A 100 -0.74 -5.54 -9.42
N MET A 101 0.20 -5.82 -10.31
CA MET A 101 0.49 -7.16 -10.84
C MET A 101 1.81 -7.76 -10.36
N ARG A 102 2.57 -7.10 -9.47
CA ARG A 102 3.94 -7.56 -9.12
C ARG A 102 4.16 -7.86 -7.65
N ASP A 103 4.23 -6.88 -6.79
CA ASP A 103 4.52 -7.14 -5.36
C ASP A 103 3.39 -7.85 -4.60
N THR A 104 2.20 -7.89 -5.16
CA THR A 104 1.02 -8.56 -4.62
C THR A 104 0.77 -9.97 -5.19
N MET A 105 1.66 -10.49 -6.04
CA MET A 105 1.46 -11.76 -6.76
C MET A 105 1.09 -12.93 -5.83
N GLY A 106 1.73 -13.04 -4.66
CA GLY A 106 1.43 -14.10 -3.70
C GLY A 106 -0.03 -14.09 -3.25
N LEU A 107 -0.58 -12.91 -2.96
CA LEU A 107 -2.00 -12.73 -2.60
C LEU A 107 -2.93 -13.02 -3.80
N ILE A 108 -2.56 -12.52 -4.99
CA ILE A 108 -3.35 -12.75 -6.21
C ILE A 108 -3.47 -14.25 -6.51
N VAL A 109 -2.31 -14.95 -6.56
CA VAL A 109 -2.26 -16.40 -6.82
C VAL A 109 -3.09 -17.17 -5.79
N LEU A 110 -2.97 -16.82 -4.52
CA LEU A 110 -3.68 -17.49 -3.44
C LEU A 110 -5.18 -17.25 -3.51
N CYS A 111 -5.62 -16.01 -3.62
CA CYS A 111 -7.05 -15.67 -3.70
C CYS A 111 -7.69 -16.27 -4.95
N LYS A 112 -7.00 -16.29 -6.10
CA LYS A 112 -7.52 -16.92 -7.30
C LYS A 112 -7.68 -18.43 -7.15
N LYS A 113 -6.71 -19.12 -6.52
CA LYS A 113 -6.82 -20.56 -6.19
C LYS A 113 -7.94 -20.87 -5.20
N LEU A 114 -8.32 -19.90 -4.37
CA LEU A 114 -9.45 -20.02 -3.43
C LEU A 114 -10.80 -19.64 -4.06
N GLY A 115 -10.83 -19.28 -5.34
CA GLY A 115 -12.07 -18.95 -6.06
C GLY A 115 -12.61 -17.55 -5.80
N TYR A 116 -11.74 -16.57 -5.49
CA TYR A 116 -12.15 -15.19 -5.25
C TYR A 116 -12.24 -14.37 -6.56
N ASN A 117 -13.19 -13.47 -6.60
CA ASN A 117 -13.13 -12.32 -7.49
C ASN A 117 -11.97 -11.42 -7.06
N LEU A 118 -11.17 -10.94 -8.01
CA LEU A 118 -10.02 -10.08 -7.71
C LEU A 118 -10.27 -8.66 -8.22
N LEU A 119 -10.09 -7.68 -7.36
CA LEU A 119 -10.02 -6.28 -7.72
C LEU A 119 -8.63 -5.75 -7.38
N MET A 120 -7.87 -5.36 -8.37
CA MET A 120 -6.47 -4.95 -8.26
C MET A 120 -6.34 -3.50 -8.73
N PRO A 121 -6.55 -2.50 -7.84
CA PRO A 121 -6.43 -1.09 -8.18
C PRO A 121 -5.00 -0.70 -8.55
N ASP A 122 -4.85 0.08 -9.62
CA ASP A 122 -3.72 0.97 -9.78
C ASP A 122 -3.93 2.12 -8.77
N GLN A 123 -3.12 2.22 -7.73
CA GLN A 123 -3.26 3.31 -6.77
C GLN A 123 -2.98 4.65 -7.45
N ARG A 124 -3.47 5.77 -6.89
CA ARG A 124 -3.22 7.11 -7.46
C ARG A 124 -1.74 7.32 -7.79
N ALA A 125 -1.43 8.03 -8.87
CA ALA A 125 -0.11 8.21 -9.45
C ALA A 125 0.56 6.93 -10.00
N HIS A 126 -0.17 5.82 -10.14
CA HIS A 126 0.33 4.58 -10.72
C HIS A 126 -0.57 4.09 -11.87
N GLY A 127 0.03 3.31 -12.77
CA GLY A 127 -0.66 2.61 -13.85
C GLY A 127 -1.59 3.52 -14.66
N ARG A 128 -2.88 3.20 -14.67
CA ARG A 128 -3.94 3.93 -15.40
C ARG A 128 -4.71 4.92 -14.51
N SER A 129 -4.41 5.00 -13.22
CA SER A 129 -5.02 5.97 -12.31
C SER A 129 -4.35 7.34 -12.45
N ASP A 130 -5.17 8.40 -12.34
CA ASP A 130 -4.68 9.77 -12.38
C ASP A 130 -3.89 10.14 -11.11
N SER A 131 -3.34 11.34 -11.12
CA SER A 131 -2.47 11.97 -10.15
C SER A 131 -0.99 11.88 -10.54
N TYR A 132 -0.20 12.75 -9.94
CA TYR A 132 1.28 12.73 -10.00
C TYR A 132 1.88 12.68 -8.58
N THR A 133 1.04 12.55 -7.55
CA THR A 133 1.48 12.53 -6.16
C THR A 133 1.10 11.21 -5.49
N ILE A 134 2.10 10.49 -5.02
CA ILE A 134 1.93 9.36 -4.11
C ILE A 134 1.83 9.95 -2.70
N THR A 135 0.71 9.74 -2.01
CA THR A 135 0.48 10.30 -0.69
C THR A 135 0.76 9.33 0.45
N MET A 136 1.38 8.19 0.14
CA MET A 136 1.81 7.18 1.11
C MET A 136 0.66 6.65 2.00
N GLY A 137 -0.53 6.51 1.45
CA GLY A 137 -1.72 6.07 2.17
C GLY A 137 -2.61 7.21 2.70
N ALA A 138 -2.14 8.48 2.70
CA ALA A 138 -2.94 9.59 3.23
C ALA A 138 -4.24 9.84 2.44
N GLN A 139 -4.19 9.75 1.13
CA GLN A 139 -5.34 9.83 0.24
C GLN A 139 -5.74 8.43 -0.26
N GLU A 140 -4.79 7.55 -0.48
CA GLU A 140 -5.02 6.18 -0.96
C GLU A 140 -5.98 5.40 -0.05
N ARG A 141 -6.06 5.70 1.26
CA ARG A 141 -7.05 5.12 2.18
C ARG A 141 -8.50 5.41 1.78
N TYR A 142 -8.77 6.60 1.25
CA TYR A 142 -10.10 6.97 0.76
C TYR A 142 -10.40 6.28 -0.58
N ASP A 143 -9.36 6.07 -1.41
CA ASP A 143 -9.48 5.30 -2.64
C ASP A 143 -9.80 3.84 -2.33
N ALA A 144 -9.12 3.23 -1.33
CA ALA A 144 -9.40 1.87 -0.87
C ALA A 144 -10.84 1.74 -0.36
N ARG A 145 -11.34 2.72 0.41
CA ARG A 145 -12.75 2.78 0.81
C ARG A 145 -13.69 2.90 -0.39
N ALA A 146 -13.39 3.76 -1.36
CA ALA A 146 -14.21 3.93 -2.55
C ALA A 146 -14.29 2.62 -3.37
N TRP A 147 -13.20 1.89 -3.50
CA TRP A 147 -13.18 0.58 -4.12
C TRP A 147 -13.97 -0.47 -3.32
N ALA A 148 -13.94 -0.41 -1.98
CA ALA A 148 -14.77 -1.27 -1.13
C ALA A 148 -16.26 -1.01 -1.34
N TYR A 149 -16.67 0.26 -1.44
CA TYR A 149 -18.05 0.63 -1.76
C TYR A 149 -18.43 0.18 -3.18
N TRP A 150 -17.56 0.35 -4.17
CA TRP A 150 -17.79 -0.15 -5.52
C TRP A 150 -18.04 -1.67 -5.54
N ALA A 151 -17.20 -2.43 -4.84
CA ALA A 151 -17.32 -3.89 -4.74
C ALA A 151 -18.62 -4.30 -4.01
N SER A 152 -18.98 -3.59 -2.93
CA SER A 152 -20.22 -3.81 -2.19
C SER A 152 -21.45 -3.57 -3.05
N VAL A 153 -21.49 -2.46 -3.79
CA VAL A 153 -22.60 -2.14 -4.71
C VAL A 153 -22.70 -3.19 -5.82
N ARG A 154 -21.57 -3.58 -6.41
CA ARG A 154 -21.52 -4.59 -7.47
C ARG A 154 -22.09 -5.95 -7.04
N SER A 155 -21.79 -6.36 -5.82
CA SER A 155 -22.28 -7.61 -5.23
C SER A 155 -23.63 -7.47 -4.49
N SER A 156 -24.24 -6.28 -4.50
CA SER A 156 -25.43 -5.93 -3.71
C SER A 156 -25.24 -6.20 -2.21
N GLY A 157 -24.01 -6.05 -1.71
CA GLY A 157 -23.63 -6.30 -0.33
C GLY A 157 -23.70 -7.78 0.12
N LYS A 158 -23.83 -8.71 -0.82
CA LYS A 158 -24.12 -10.13 -0.52
C LYS A 158 -22.92 -11.01 -0.31
N VAL A 159 -21.73 -10.57 -0.76
CA VAL A 159 -20.51 -11.36 -0.66
C VAL A 159 -19.49 -10.70 0.24
N PRO A 160 -18.69 -11.48 0.99
CA PRO A 160 -17.57 -10.94 1.77
C PRO A 160 -16.55 -10.22 0.91
N ILE A 161 -16.07 -9.08 1.40
CA ILE A 161 -14.99 -8.31 0.79
C ILE A 161 -13.80 -8.33 1.75
N PHE A 162 -12.59 -8.57 1.23
CA PHE A 162 -11.35 -8.49 1.98
C PHE A 162 -10.45 -7.42 1.37
N LEU A 163 -10.00 -6.47 2.21
CA LEU A 163 -8.98 -5.50 1.82
C LEU A 163 -7.60 -6.08 2.11
N MET A 164 -6.76 -6.15 1.12
CA MET A 164 -5.41 -6.70 1.25
C MET A 164 -4.38 -5.73 0.69
N GLY A 165 -3.17 -5.78 1.21
CA GLY A 165 -2.12 -4.94 0.64
C GLY A 165 -0.73 -5.33 1.07
N VAL A 166 0.25 -4.87 0.29
CA VAL A 166 1.68 -5.08 0.51
C VAL A 166 2.37 -3.74 0.66
N SER A 167 3.23 -3.58 1.67
CA SER A 167 4.03 -2.37 1.89
C SER A 167 3.17 -1.10 2.02
N MET A 168 3.28 -0.13 1.12
CA MET A 168 2.40 1.04 1.07
C MET A 168 0.93 0.62 0.93
N GLY A 169 0.63 -0.42 0.16
CA GLY A 169 -0.73 -0.97 0.04
C GLY A 169 -1.24 -1.51 1.37
N ALA A 170 -0.37 -2.17 2.16
CA ALA A 170 -0.71 -2.62 3.52
C ALA A 170 -1.02 -1.43 4.43
N ALA A 171 -0.19 -0.39 4.42
CA ALA A 171 -0.47 0.82 5.18
C ALA A 171 -1.76 1.52 4.72
N THR A 172 -2.04 1.50 3.42
CA THR A 172 -3.29 2.03 2.84
C THR A 172 -4.52 1.32 3.41
N VAL A 173 -4.55 -0.02 3.43
CA VAL A 173 -5.69 -0.76 3.97
C VAL A 173 -5.79 -0.65 5.50
N LEU A 174 -4.65 -0.55 6.21
CA LEU A 174 -4.64 -0.27 7.65
C LEU A 174 -5.20 1.13 7.95
N LEU A 175 -4.82 2.15 7.17
CA LEU A 175 -5.38 3.50 7.33
C LEU A 175 -6.88 3.55 6.97
N ALA A 176 -7.31 2.75 5.99
CA ALA A 176 -8.73 2.62 5.63
C ALA A 176 -9.56 1.96 6.73
N SER A 177 -8.97 1.08 7.57
CA SER A 177 -9.67 0.41 8.67
C SER A 177 -10.26 1.35 9.72
N GLY A 178 -9.71 2.57 9.83
CA GLY A 178 -10.23 3.63 10.71
C GLY A 178 -11.31 4.49 10.06
N LEU A 179 -11.74 4.16 8.86
CA LEU A 179 -12.83 4.86 8.15
C LEU A 179 -14.12 4.04 8.24
N ASP A 180 -15.21 4.68 7.83
CA ASP A 180 -16.48 3.98 7.65
C ASP A 180 -16.40 3.12 6.38
N LEU A 181 -16.31 1.82 6.55
CA LEU A 181 -16.24 0.81 5.49
C LEU A 181 -17.62 0.15 5.32
N PRO A 182 -17.98 -0.36 4.12
CA PRO A 182 -19.20 -1.17 3.95
C PRO A 182 -19.23 -2.37 4.90
N ASP A 183 -20.41 -2.74 5.39
CA ASP A 183 -20.60 -3.91 6.28
C ASP A 183 -20.13 -5.22 5.64
N SER A 184 -20.12 -5.28 4.31
CA SER A 184 -19.58 -6.41 3.55
C SER A 184 -18.06 -6.57 3.62
N VAL A 185 -17.31 -5.61 4.21
CA VAL A 185 -15.87 -5.77 4.45
C VAL A 185 -15.66 -6.60 5.71
N HIS A 186 -15.23 -7.85 5.53
CA HIS A 186 -15.13 -8.85 6.59
C HIS A 186 -13.73 -8.99 7.18
N GLY A 187 -12.68 -8.52 6.51
CA GLY A 187 -11.31 -8.65 7.00
C GLY A 187 -10.29 -7.83 6.23
N ILE A 188 -9.14 -7.63 6.86
CA ILE A 188 -7.99 -6.92 6.29
C ILE A 188 -6.75 -7.79 6.40
N ILE A 189 -5.94 -7.85 5.34
CA ILE A 189 -4.61 -8.52 5.35
C ILE A 189 -3.56 -7.48 4.97
N ALA A 190 -2.61 -7.25 5.87
CA ALA A 190 -1.57 -6.23 5.73
C ALA A 190 -0.17 -6.86 5.81
N ASP A 191 0.50 -7.03 4.66
CA ASP A 191 1.86 -7.56 4.57
C ASP A 191 2.89 -6.43 4.50
N CYS A 192 3.85 -6.42 5.43
CA CYS A 192 4.95 -5.48 5.59
C CYS A 192 4.55 -3.98 5.60
N GLY A 193 3.41 -3.65 6.21
CA GLY A 193 2.94 -2.28 6.36
C GLY A 193 3.71 -1.49 7.42
N TYR A 194 3.88 -0.20 7.21
CA TYR A 194 4.51 0.70 8.20
C TYR A 194 3.50 1.24 9.22
N SER A 195 4.03 1.73 10.36
CA SER A 195 3.22 2.24 11.47
C SER A 195 2.70 3.66 11.24
N SER A 196 3.43 4.50 10.48
CA SER A 196 2.96 5.82 10.04
C SER A 196 3.75 6.32 8.84
N ILE A 197 3.16 7.26 8.08
CA ILE A 197 3.85 7.96 6.98
C ILE A 197 5.07 8.70 7.52
N ARG A 198 4.94 9.34 8.68
CA ARG A 198 6.06 10.03 9.36
C ARG A 198 7.21 9.07 9.61
N ASP A 199 6.93 7.90 10.20
CA ASP A 199 7.96 6.99 10.64
C ASP A 199 8.68 6.34 9.46
N ILE A 200 7.96 5.92 8.42
CA ILE A 200 8.59 5.38 7.21
C ILE A 200 9.42 6.43 6.46
N CYS A 201 8.94 7.68 6.33
CA CYS A 201 9.72 8.74 5.73
C CYS A 201 11.02 9.01 6.49
N ARG A 202 10.98 9.01 7.83
CA ARG A 202 12.16 9.19 8.68
C ARG A 202 13.12 8.01 8.61
N THR A 203 12.61 6.79 8.50
CA THR A 203 13.40 5.55 8.33
C THR A 203 14.12 5.53 6.97
N CYS A 204 13.43 5.95 5.91
CA CYS A 204 13.98 5.95 4.56
C CYS A 204 14.91 7.14 4.27
N LEU A 205 14.73 8.28 4.95
CA LEU A 205 15.48 9.51 4.64
C LEU A 205 17.00 9.31 4.64
N PRO A 206 17.65 8.63 5.62
CA PRO A 206 19.09 8.40 5.59
C PRO A 206 19.56 7.53 4.42
N LYS A 207 18.69 6.67 3.89
CA LYS A 207 19.02 5.81 2.73
C LYS A 207 19.13 6.60 1.43
N TYR A 208 18.30 7.64 1.28
CA TYR A 208 18.25 8.46 0.05
C TYR A 208 19.02 9.77 0.17
N LEU A 209 19.14 10.31 1.39
CA LEU A 209 19.81 11.58 1.69
C LEU A 209 20.71 11.42 2.93
N PRO A 210 21.83 10.66 2.83
CA PRO A 210 22.62 10.25 3.99
C PRO A 210 23.27 11.41 4.75
N HIS A 211 23.46 12.57 4.10
CA HIS A 211 24.05 13.74 4.72
C HIS A 211 23.02 14.74 5.30
N VAL A 212 21.73 14.43 5.18
CA VAL A 212 20.66 15.29 5.70
C VAL A 212 20.21 14.76 7.08
N PRO A 213 20.30 15.57 8.15
CA PRO A 213 19.81 15.17 9.46
C PRO A 213 18.30 14.83 9.39
N VAL A 214 17.88 13.71 10.01
CA VAL A 214 16.53 13.15 9.87
C VAL A 214 15.42 14.14 10.26
N GLY A 215 15.57 14.84 11.39
CA GLY A 215 14.57 15.81 11.86
C GLY A 215 14.33 16.96 10.89
N PRO A 216 15.37 17.76 10.59
CA PRO A 216 15.29 18.84 9.59
C PRO A 216 14.86 18.36 8.21
N GLY A 217 15.43 17.24 7.72
CA GLY A 217 15.08 16.68 6.42
C GLY A 217 13.60 16.32 6.33
N TYR A 218 13.06 15.66 7.35
CA TYR A 218 11.63 15.38 7.41
C TYR A 218 10.78 16.66 7.45
N ALA A 219 11.18 17.66 8.24
CA ALA A 219 10.46 18.94 8.31
C ALA A 219 10.37 19.64 6.94
N VAL A 220 11.48 19.68 6.20
CA VAL A 220 11.52 20.23 4.84
C VAL A 220 10.67 19.39 3.87
N GLY A 221 10.77 18.05 3.94
CA GLY A 221 9.97 17.15 3.14
C GLY A 221 8.46 17.28 3.42
N LYS A 222 8.07 17.46 4.68
CA LYS A 222 6.68 17.74 5.08
C LYS A 222 6.16 19.05 4.47
N VAL A 223 6.98 20.11 4.46
CA VAL A 223 6.63 21.37 3.77
C VAL A 223 6.41 21.11 2.28
N GLY A 224 7.28 20.33 1.63
CA GLY A 224 7.15 19.93 0.24
C GLY A 224 5.86 19.14 -0.03
N ALA A 225 5.55 18.16 0.81
CA ALA A 225 4.32 17.38 0.72
C ALA A 225 3.07 18.27 0.84
N LYS A 226 3.06 19.22 1.77
CA LYS A 226 1.93 20.16 1.94
C LYS A 226 1.74 21.12 0.78
N ILE A 227 2.81 21.74 0.30
CA ILE A 227 2.73 22.79 -0.72
C ILE A 227 2.52 22.18 -2.11
N PHE A 228 3.32 21.20 -2.49
CA PHE A 228 3.33 20.64 -3.84
C PHE A 228 2.48 19.38 -3.96
N GLY A 229 2.45 18.54 -2.90
CA GLY A 229 1.67 17.31 -2.86
C GLY A 229 0.25 17.46 -2.31
N ARG A 230 -0.07 18.60 -1.68
CA ARG A 230 -1.38 18.93 -1.08
C ARG A 230 -1.86 17.91 -0.03
N PHE A 231 -0.93 17.28 0.69
CA PHE A 231 -1.26 16.40 1.81
C PHE A 231 -0.32 16.62 3.00
N ASP A 232 -0.78 16.25 4.20
CA ASP A 232 0.05 16.27 5.41
C ASP A 232 0.48 14.85 5.77
N PRO A 233 1.78 14.49 5.70
CA PRO A 233 2.26 13.16 6.09
C PRO A 233 1.94 12.77 7.54
N ASP A 234 1.71 13.73 8.43
CA ASP A 234 1.40 13.45 9.83
C ASP A 234 -0.05 12.97 10.05
N THR A 235 -0.91 13.00 9.02
CA THR A 235 -2.29 12.51 9.12
C THR A 235 -2.41 10.99 8.90
N GLY A 236 -1.35 10.34 8.38
CA GLY A 236 -1.33 8.90 8.12
C GLY A 236 -0.61 8.14 9.24
N ASP A 237 -1.30 7.88 10.35
CA ASP A 237 -0.83 7.03 11.45
C ASP A 237 -1.70 5.77 11.51
N CYS A 238 -1.12 4.62 11.07
CA CYS A 238 -1.83 3.35 11.01
C CYS A 238 -2.24 2.88 12.41
N ARG A 239 -1.41 3.13 13.44
CA ARG A 239 -1.72 2.77 14.84
C ARG A 239 -3.02 3.42 15.31
N LYS A 240 -3.23 4.69 14.94
CA LYS A 240 -4.48 5.41 15.28
C LYS A 240 -5.69 4.88 14.50
N ALA A 241 -5.47 4.47 13.26
CA ALA A 241 -6.53 3.91 12.43
C ALA A 241 -6.97 2.53 12.93
N VAL A 242 -6.01 1.61 13.15
CA VAL A 242 -6.32 0.25 13.62
C VAL A 242 -6.88 0.24 15.05
N ALA A 243 -6.58 1.26 15.87
CA ALA A 243 -7.20 1.44 17.19
C ALA A 243 -8.70 1.77 17.11
N GLN A 244 -9.21 2.12 15.93
CA GLN A 244 -10.63 2.38 15.67
C GLN A 244 -11.25 1.31 14.76
N SER A 245 -10.46 0.33 14.30
CA SER A 245 -10.93 -0.73 13.42
C SER A 245 -12.00 -1.58 14.09
N LYS A 246 -13.06 -1.85 13.35
CA LYS A 246 -14.10 -2.83 13.71
C LYS A 246 -13.93 -4.15 12.95
N VAL A 247 -13.04 -4.16 11.95
CA VAL A 247 -12.82 -5.26 11.04
C VAL A 247 -11.60 -6.07 11.50
N PRO A 248 -11.64 -7.42 11.53
CA PRO A 248 -10.49 -8.27 11.84
C PRO A 248 -9.29 -8.00 10.96
N ILE A 249 -8.07 -8.08 11.51
CA ILE A 249 -6.84 -7.77 10.76
C ILE A 249 -5.80 -8.89 10.94
N LEU A 250 -5.32 -9.44 9.82
CA LEU A 250 -4.11 -10.27 9.77
C LEU A 250 -2.92 -9.40 9.37
N PHE A 251 -1.96 -9.27 10.28
CA PHE A 251 -0.67 -8.64 10.02
C PHE A 251 0.34 -9.70 9.61
N ILE A 252 1.10 -9.45 8.54
CA ILE A 252 2.19 -10.32 8.08
C ILE A 252 3.46 -9.48 7.94
N HIS A 253 4.64 -10.03 8.30
CA HIS A 253 5.90 -9.31 8.12
C HIS A 253 7.09 -10.26 8.06
N GLY A 254 8.08 -9.93 7.23
CA GLY A 254 9.39 -10.58 7.24
C GLY A 254 10.27 -10.09 8.40
N SER A 255 10.91 -11.00 9.14
CA SER A 255 11.72 -10.60 10.29
C SER A 255 13.03 -9.90 9.91
N ALA A 256 13.50 -10.05 8.67
CA ALA A 256 14.71 -9.42 8.13
C ALA A 256 14.41 -8.29 7.13
N ASP A 257 13.22 -7.69 7.24
CA ASP A 257 12.85 -6.54 6.43
C ASP A 257 13.70 -5.33 6.84
N ASP A 258 14.59 -4.91 5.95
CA ASP A 258 15.49 -3.78 6.14
C ASP A 258 14.94 -2.47 5.55
N PHE A 259 13.81 -2.52 4.83
CA PHE A 259 13.16 -1.36 4.23
C PHE A 259 12.05 -0.81 5.14
N VAL A 260 11.09 -1.65 5.54
CA VAL A 260 10.09 -1.37 6.57
C VAL A 260 10.39 -2.24 7.78
N PRO A 261 10.89 -1.71 8.89
CA PRO A 261 11.21 -2.52 10.07
C PRO A 261 10.01 -3.33 10.56
N CYS A 262 10.22 -4.63 10.85
CA CYS A 262 9.18 -5.54 11.34
C CYS A 262 8.51 -5.03 12.65
N SER A 263 9.21 -4.20 13.44
CA SER A 263 8.66 -3.53 14.60
C SER A 263 7.44 -2.67 14.29
N MET A 264 7.36 -2.10 13.09
CA MET A 264 6.22 -1.26 12.68
C MET A 264 4.91 -2.06 12.56
N SER A 265 4.95 -3.31 12.06
CA SER A 265 3.77 -4.18 12.10
C SER A 265 3.41 -4.62 13.52
N ARG A 266 4.39 -4.81 14.41
CA ARG A 266 4.12 -5.08 15.82
C ARG A 266 3.45 -3.90 16.51
N GLU A 267 3.92 -2.67 16.25
CA GLU A 267 3.28 -1.44 16.76
C GLU A 267 1.82 -1.34 16.30
N ASN A 268 1.54 -1.65 15.03
CA ASN A 268 0.17 -1.68 14.49
C ASN A 268 -0.66 -2.78 15.16
N TYR A 269 -0.11 -3.99 15.28
CA TYR A 269 -0.75 -5.11 15.95
C TYR A 269 -1.10 -4.76 17.39
N ASP A 270 -0.17 -4.22 18.16
CA ASP A 270 -0.37 -3.86 19.58
C ASP A 270 -1.47 -2.81 19.72
N ALA A 271 -1.53 -1.82 18.82
CA ALA A 271 -2.52 -0.75 18.83
C ALA A 271 -3.91 -1.18 18.32
N CYS A 272 -4.02 -2.30 17.61
CA CYS A 272 -5.26 -2.74 16.97
C CYS A 272 -6.33 -3.15 18.00
N ALA A 273 -7.53 -2.56 17.88
CA ALA A 273 -8.65 -2.81 18.79
C ALA A 273 -9.55 -3.98 18.37
N SER A 274 -9.58 -4.32 17.08
CA SER A 274 -10.38 -5.44 16.57
C SER A 274 -9.68 -6.78 16.78
N GLU A 275 -10.35 -7.88 16.41
CA GLU A 275 -9.72 -9.19 16.33
C GLU A 275 -8.49 -9.13 15.43
N LYS A 276 -7.39 -9.74 15.85
CA LYS A 276 -6.10 -9.58 15.18
C LYS A 276 -5.24 -10.82 15.26
N GLU A 277 -4.50 -11.06 14.18
CA GLU A 277 -3.51 -12.12 14.07
C GLU A 277 -2.17 -11.53 13.56
N LEU A 278 -1.06 -12.14 13.93
CA LEU A 278 0.28 -11.70 13.48
C LEU A 278 1.08 -12.92 13.04
N LEU A 279 1.52 -12.90 11.78
CA LEU A 279 2.47 -13.86 11.21
C LEU A 279 3.81 -13.14 10.96
N VAL A 280 4.88 -13.60 11.60
CA VAL A 280 6.24 -13.15 11.29
C VAL A 280 6.99 -14.28 10.60
N ILE A 281 7.44 -14.03 9.37
CA ILE A 281 8.21 -15.00 8.57
C ILE A 281 9.71 -14.83 8.86
N PRO A 282 10.38 -15.83 9.44
CA PRO A 282 11.80 -15.75 9.78
C PRO A 282 12.68 -15.53 8.55
N GLY A 283 13.58 -14.55 8.61
CA GLY A 283 14.55 -14.26 7.56
C GLY A 283 13.98 -13.61 6.29
N ALA A 284 12.66 -13.45 6.18
CA ALA A 284 12.06 -12.82 5.00
C ALA A 284 12.39 -11.32 4.97
N THR A 285 12.76 -10.85 3.78
CA THR A 285 13.01 -9.45 3.46
C THR A 285 11.74 -8.74 3.00
N HIS A 286 11.84 -7.45 2.65
CA HIS A 286 10.69 -6.62 2.27
C HIS A 286 9.85 -7.21 1.13
N ALA A 287 8.54 -7.33 1.35
CA ALA A 287 7.55 -7.87 0.39
C ALA A 287 7.84 -9.31 -0.11
N MET A 288 8.65 -10.08 0.64
CA MET A 288 9.06 -11.42 0.25
C MET A 288 8.51 -12.52 1.17
N SER A 289 7.64 -12.18 2.14
CA SER A 289 7.08 -13.13 3.11
C SER A 289 6.50 -14.39 2.45
N TYR A 290 5.72 -14.21 1.39
CA TYR A 290 5.13 -15.31 0.61
C TYR A 290 6.18 -16.28 0.05
N TYR A 291 7.31 -15.78 -0.45
CA TYR A 291 8.34 -16.61 -1.10
C TYR A 291 9.25 -17.30 -0.10
N TYR A 292 9.48 -16.70 1.08
CA TYR A 292 10.33 -17.31 2.12
C TYR A 292 9.69 -18.50 2.79
N ASP A 293 8.38 -18.45 3.05
CA ASP A 293 7.63 -19.56 3.61
C ASP A 293 6.20 -19.60 3.03
N THR A 294 6.10 -20.07 1.78
CA THR A 294 4.83 -20.19 1.07
C THR A 294 3.81 -21.04 1.84
N PRO A 295 4.17 -22.19 2.47
CA PRO A 295 3.23 -22.97 3.27
C PRO A 295 2.65 -22.21 4.47
N ALA A 296 3.49 -21.58 5.29
CA ALA A 296 3.05 -20.83 6.47
C ALA A 296 2.19 -19.62 6.07
N TYR A 297 2.63 -18.88 5.04
CA TYR A 297 1.89 -17.74 4.49
C TYR A 297 0.52 -18.16 3.97
N THR A 298 0.48 -19.20 3.13
CA THR A 298 -0.76 -19.73 2.55
C THR A 298 -1.72 -20.21 3.64
N LYS A 299 -1.20 -20.93 4.64
CA LYS A 299 -2.00 -21.40 5.77
C LYS A 299 -2.63 -20.25 6.53
N ALA A 300 -1.84 -19.27 6.95
CA ALA A 300 -2.33 -18.13 7.74
C ALA A 300 -3.39 -17.31 7.00
N VAL A 301 -3.13 -16.98 5.72
CA VAL A 301 -4.09 -16.24 4.89
C VAL A 301 -5.37 -17.06 4.67
N THR A 302 -5.25 -18.35 4.35
CA THR A 302 -6.42 -19.21 4.10
C THR A 302 -7.27 -19.40 5.36
N ASP A 303 -6.64 -19.62 6.50
CA ASP A 303 -7.35 -19.79 7.78
C ASP A 303 -8.08 -18.51 8.17
N PHE A 304 -7.40 -17.34 8.05
CA PHE A 304 -8.00 -16.04 8.30
C PHE A 304 -9.21 -15.79 7.39
N LEU A 305 -9.08 -16.02 6.09
CA LEU A 305 -10.17 -15.83 5.13
C LEU A 305 -11.36 -16.74 5.44
N LYS A 306 -11.12 -18.02 5.71
CA LYS A 306 -12.20 -19.00 6.04
C LYS A 306 -12.92 -18.68 7.34
N LYS A 307 -12.23 -18.09 8.31
CA LYS A 307 -12.80 -17.73 9.61
C LYS A 307 -13.75 -16.55 9.52
N HIS A 308 -13.57 -15.69 8.52
CA HIS A 308 -14.30 -14.43 8.39
C HIS A 308 -15.19 -14.33 7.14
N ILE A 309 -15.45 -15.46 6.43
CA ILE A 309 -16.46 -15.56 5.36
C ILE A 309 -17.88 -15.59 5.92
#